data_a71d07bf1830f238a0137fffcee43f27
#
_entry.id   a71d07bf1830f238a0137fffcee43f27
#
_cell.length_a   1.000
_cell.length_b   1.000
_cell.length_c   1.000
_cell.angle_alpha   90.00
_cell.angle_beta   90.00
_cell.angle_gamma   90.00
#
_symmetry.space_group_name_H-M   'P 1'
#
loop_
_entity.id
_entity.type
_entity.pdbx_description
1 polymer ?
#
loop_
_entity_poly.entity_id
_entity_poly.type
_entity_poly.pdbx_seq_one_letter_code
_entity_poly.pdbx_strand_id
1 'polypeptide(L)'
;ENMEIGHNVMHGQWDWMRDPDIHSATWEWDFIAPAAGWKHTHNDVHHAWTNVVGKDRDVGYFVLRVRPEQTWQPRFLFNLPINAILAPFFEWGIAFYDLEIDEYTAGRKPKAAFRRDLKAFGIKLARLAGKDYLAMPLAAQVLTRSGRQAPLAGTFLANTIRNLWAHSIIFCGHFPDGVEAFSEEAIEGESRGDWYARQILGSA
;
A
#
# COMPACT_ATOMS: atom_id res chain seq x y z
N GLU A 1 -8.99 -7.69 7.93
CA GLU A 1 -8.66 -7.34 9.34
C GLU A 1 -7.23 -6.86 9.50
N ASN A 2 -6.24 -7.64 9.04
CA ASN A 2 -4.82 -7.27 9.20
C ASN A 2 -4.48 -5.92 8.57
N MET A 3 -5.10 -5.59 7.44
CA MET A 3 -4.86 -4.34 6.77
C MET A 3 -5.57 -3.18 7.46
N GLU A 4 -6.84 -3.31 7.80
CA GLU A 4 -7.61 -2.25 8.45
C GLU A 4 -7.10 -1.97 9.86
N ILE A 5 -6.87 -3.01 10.67
CA ILE A 5 -6.32 -2.85 12.02
C ILE A 5 -4.88 -2.35 11.95
N GLY A 6 -4.03 -2.98 11.14
CA GLY A 6 -2.63 -2.59 10.99
C GLY A 6 -2.47 -1.15 10.49
N HIS A 7 -3.30 -0.72 9.54
CA HIS A 7 -3.39 0.65 9.07
C HIS A 7 -3.64 1.63 10.23
N ASN A 8 -4.67 1.37 11.03
CA ASN A 8 -5.01 2.23 12.16
C ASN A 8 -3.93 2.21 13.26
N VAL A 9 -3.31 1.05 13.53
CA VAL A 9 -2.16 0.99 14.47
C VAL A 9 -0.99 1.82 13.94
N MET A 10 -0.66 1.72 12.66
CA MET A 10 0.44 2.47 12.05
C MET A 10 0.16 3.98 11.94
N HIS A 11 -1.11 4.40 12.02
CA HIS A 11 -1.50 5.80 12.22
C HIS A 11 -1.45 6.27 13.68
N GLY A 12 -0.99 5.43 14.60
CA GLY A 12 -0.84 5.80 16.01
C GLY A 12 -2.14 5.89 16.79
N GLN A 13 -3.25 5.37 16.27
CA GLN A 13 -4.56 5.46 16.93
C GLN A 13 -4.61 4.74 18.29
N TRP A 14 -3.68 3.82 18.56
CA TRP A 14 -3.55 3.11 19.83
C TRP A 14 -2.35 3.52 20.68
N ASP A 15 -1.49 4.45 20.22
CA ASP A 15 -0.25 4.83 20.92
C ASP A 15 -0.49 5.39 22.33
N TRP A 16 -1.68 5.90 22.60
CA TRP A 16 -2.10 6.38 23.92
C TRP A 16 -2.12 5.27 24.98
N MET A 17 -2.28 4.00 24.59
CA MET A 17 -2.24 2.86 25.52
C MET A 17 -0.82 2.53 25.97
N ARG A 18 0.21 3.03 25.28
CA ARG A 18 1.63 2.77 25.56
C ARG A 18 2.00 1.28 25.59
N ASP A 19 1.27 0.48 24.84
CA ASP A 19 1.53 -0.95 24.68
C ASP A 19 2.52 -1.14 23.53
N PRO A 20 3.73 -1.74 23.76
CA PRO A 20 4.72 -1.92 22.72
C PRO A 20 4.29 -2.88 21.61
N ASP A 21 3.32 -3.76 21.87
CA ASP A 21 2.85 -4.76 20.89
C ASP A 21 1.84 -4.16 19.90
N ILE A 22 1.18 -3.05 20.27
CA ILE A 22 0.22 -2.33 19.40
C ILE A 22 0.56 -0.84 19.25
N HIS A 23 1.83 -0.52 19.14
CA HIS A 23 2.32 0.85 19.02
C HIS A 23 2.80 1.14 17.59
N SER A 24 2.51 2.32 17.04
CA SER A 24 2.84 2.69 15.66
C SER A 24 4.33 2.57 15.32
N ALA A 25 5.20 2.81 16.31
CA ALA A 25 6.66 2.72 16.11
C ALA A 25 7.18 1.29 15.96
N THR A 26 6.52 0.31 16.60
CA THR A 26 6.99 -1.09 16.70
C THR A 26 6.17 -2.05 15.85
N TRP A 27 4.95 -1.69 15.50
CA TRP A 27 4.02 -2.55 14.76
C TRP A 27 4.58 -2.96 13.41
N GLU A 28 4.46 -4.26 13.12
CA GLU A 28 4.75 -4.84 11.82
C GLU A 28 3.58 -5.75 11.40
N TRP A 29 2.97 -5.44 10.27
CA TRP A 29 1.78 -6.15 9.79
C TRP A 29 2.10 -7.45 9.04
N ASP A 30 1.13 -8.33 8.95
CA ASP A 30 1.21 -9.60 8.21
C ASP A 30 0.84 -9.39 6.73
N PHE A 31 1.55 -8.47 6.08
CA PHE A 31 1.41 -8.07 4.69
C PHE A 31 2.80 -8.02 4.06
N ILE A 32 2.92 -8.20 2.74
CA ILE A 32 4.23 -8.39 2.08
C ILE A 32 5.09 -7.11 2.11
N ALA A 33 4.45 -5.94 2.07
CA ALA A 33 5.13 -4.67 2.21
C ALA A 33 5.65 -4.49 3.66
N PRO A 34 6.92 -4.12 3.87
CA PRO A 34 7.40 -3.76 5.20
C PRO A 34 6.67 -2.53 5.75
N ALA A 35 6.26 -2.56 7.02
CA ALA A 35 5.54 -1.44 7.65
C ALA A 35 6.31 -0.10 7.57
N ALA A 36 7.64 -0.14 7.62
CA ALA A 36 8.47 1.06 7.50
C ALA A 36 8.37 1.72 6.12
N GLY A 37 8.32 0.93 5.03
CA GLY A 37 8.11 1.44 3.67
C GLY A 37 6.75 2.08 3.53
N TRP A 38 5.71 1.35 3.93
CA TRP A 38 4.35 1.84 3.89
C TRP A 38 4.15 3.13 4.73
N LYS A 39 4.70 3.20 5.95
CA LYS A 39 4.62 4.42 6.77
C LYS A 39 5.27 5.62 6.07
N HIS A 40 6.35 5.41 5.35
CA HIS A 40 6.96 6.48 4.55
C HIS A 40 6.06 6.91 3.39
N THR A 41 5.64 5.99 2.54
CA THR A 41 4.84 6.34 1.34
C THR A 41 3.45 6.85 1.72
N HIS A 42 2.83 6.29 2.74
CA HIS A 42 1.47 6.63 3.16
C HIS A 42 1.42 7.77 4.18
N ASN A 43 2.09 7.64 5.34
CA ASN A 43 1.98 8.68 6.38
C ASN A 43 2.78 9.95 6.05
N ASP A 44 4.03 9.81 5.54
CA ASP A 44 4.89 10.96 5.32
C ASP A 44 4.65 11.63 3.96
N VAL A 45 4.23 10.86 2.92
CA VAL A 45 4.01 11.41 1.58
C VAL A 45 2.52 11.64 1.32
N HIS A 46 1.69 10.58 1.30
CA HIS A 46 0.27 10.70 0.96
C HIS A 46 -0.46 11.65 1.92
N HIS A 47 -0.39 11.45 3.23
CA HIS A 47 -1.08 12.32 4.19
C HIS A 47 -0.56 13.77 4.24
N ALA A 48 0.70 14.00 3.90
CA ALA A 48 1.21 15.38 3.78
C ALA A 48 0.66 16.08 2.53
N TRP A 49 0.51 15.33 1.42
CA TRP A 49 0.19 15.85 0.10
C TRP A 49 -1.14 15.34 -0.47
N THR A 50 -2.07 14.92 0.39
CA THR A 50 -3.34 14.29 -0.01
C THR A 50 -3.98 14.96 -1.23
N ASN A 51 -4.14 14.18 -2.29
CA ASN A 51 -4.68 14.56 -3.60
C ASN A 51 -3.95 15.71 -4.33
N VAL A 52 -2.71 16.02 -3.97
CA VAL A 52 -1.87 16.94 -4.77
C VAL A 52 -1.25 16.15 -5.93
N VAL A 53 -1.74 16.37 -7.13
CA VAL A 53 -1.27 15.69 -8.34
C VAL A 53 0.21 16.01 -8.59
N GLY A 54 1.04 14.97 -8.73
CA GLY A 54 2.49 15.12 -8.86
C GLY A 54 3.26 14.92 -7.56
N LYS A 55 2.66 15.18 -6.39
CA LYS A 55 3.27 14.97 -5.06
C LYS A 55 2.71 13.76 -4.34
N ASP A 56 1.38 13.64 -4.32
CA ASP A 56 0.72 12.47 -3.74
C ASP A 56 0.88 11.26 -4.66
N ARG A 57 1.68 10.32 -4.22
CA ARG A 57 1.97 9.11 -4.98
C ARG A 57 0.82 8.12 -4.98
N ASP A 58 -0.11 8.20 -4.01
CA ASP A 58 -1.28 7.33 -3.94
C ASP A 58 -2.29 7.68 -5.03
N VAL A 59 -2.24 8.86 -5.65
CA VAL A 59 -3.08 9.21 -6.81
C VAL A 59 -2.76 8.31 -8.01
N GLY A 60 -3.52 7.23 -8.12
CA GLY A 60 -3.37 6.20 -9.17
C GLY A 60 -2.18 5.27 -8.98
N TYR A 61 -1.58 5.25 -7.79
CA TYR A 61 -0.44 4.39 -7.45
C TYR A 61 0.69 4.47 -8.47
N PHE A 62 0.91 5.67 -9.03
CA PHE A 62 1.91 5.94 -10.05
C PHE A 62 1.67 5.25 -11.42
N VAL A 63 0.82 4.24 -11.49
CA VAL A 63 0.60 3.41 -12.71
C VAL A 63 -0.75 3.64 -13.39
N LEU A 64 -1.72 4.20 -12.68
CA LEU A 64 -3.08 4.45 -13.19
C LEU A 64 -3.35 5.95 -13.31
N ARG A 65 -4.19 6.32 -14.26
CA ARG A 65 -4.80 7.64 -14.33
C ARG A 65 -6.22 7.54 -13.77
N VAL A 66 -6.45 8.11 -12.60
CA VAL A 66 -7.70 8.07 -11.83
C VAL A 66 -8.36 9.44 -11.72
N ARG A 67 -7.64 10.50 -12.09
CA ARG A 67 -8.11 11.88 -12.04
C ARG A 67 -7.91 12.59 -13.38
N PRO A 68 -8.82 13.46 -13.81
CA PRO A 68 -8.66 14.24 -15.04
C PRO A 68 -7.45 15.18 -14.99
N GLU A 69 -7.06 15.65 -13.80
CA GLU A 69 -5.93 16.54 -13.56
C GLU A 69 -4.57 15.89 -13.82
N GLN A 70 -4.49 14.56 -13.75
CA GLN A 70 -3.26 13.85 -14.13
C GLN A 70 -3.01 14.00 -15.64
N THR A 71 -1.83 14.46 -16.02
CA THR A 71 -1.42 14.57 -17.43
C THR A 71 -1.55 13.26 -18.17
N TRP A 72 -2.30 13.25 -19.25
CA TRP A 72 -2.54 12.03 -20.03
C TRP A 72 -1.24 11.51 -20.67
N GLN A 73 -1.06 10.19 -20.64
CA GLN A 73 0.06 9.49 -21.28
C GLN A 73 -0.45 8.22 -21.97
N PRO A 74 0.18 7.76 -23.07
CA PRO A 74 -0.28 6.59 -23.85
C PRO A 74 -0.41 5.30 -23.01
N ARG A 75 0.40 5.14 -21.95
CA ARG A 75 0.31 3.99 -21.02
C ARG A 75 -1.06 3.88 -20.34
N PHE A 76 -1.78 4.97 -20.16
CA PHE A 76 -3.09 4.99 -19.52
C PHE A 76 -4.22 4.39 -20.39
N LEU A 77 -3.96 4.07 -21.65
CA LEU A 77 -4.84 3.21 -22.45
C LEU A 77 -5.01 1.81 -21.81
N PHE A 78 -4.03 1.40 -21.01
CA PHE A 78 -4.03 0.12 -20.31
C PHE A 78 -4.53 0.20 -18.85
N ASN A 79 -5.13 1.31 -18.42
CA ASN A 79 -5.65 1.47 -17.06
C ASN A 79 -6.52 0.29 -16.62
N LEU A 80 -7.49 -0.09 -17.47
CA LEU A 80 -8.44 -1.16 -17.13
C LEU A 80 -7.76 -2.52 -16.97
N PRO A 81 -6.96 -3.03 -17.94
CA PRO A 81 -6.23 -4.28 -17.75
C PRO A 81 -5.19 -4.23 -16.63
N ILE A 82 -4.50 -3.10 -16.41
CA ILE A 82 -3.56 -2.94 -15.30
C ILE A 82 -4.30 -3.05 -13.97
N ASN A 83 -5.42 -2.33 -13.81
CA ASN A 83 -6.22 -2.39 -12.59
C ASN A 83 -6.78 -3.80 -12.34
N ALA A 84 -7.23 -4.48 -13.39
CA ALA A 84 -7.72 -5.87 -13.29
C ALA A 84 -6.63 -6.85 -12.84
N ILE A 85 -5.35 -6.59 -13.17
CA ILE A 85 -4.21 -7.38 -12.69
C ILE A 85 -3.83 -6.98 -11.27
N LEU A 86 -3.82 -5.68 -10.96
CA LEU A 86 -3.47 -5.20 -9.62
C LEU A 86 -4.42 -5.70 -8.55
N ALA A 87 -5.71 -5.80 -8.83
CA ALA A 87 -6.70 -6.20 -7.84
C ALA A 87 -6.42 -7.57 -7.18
N PRO A 88 -6.23 -8.69 -7.90
CA PRO A 88 -5.90 -9.98 -7.28
C PRO A 88 -4.47 -10.05 -6.70
N PHE A 89 -3.57 -9.13 -7.10
CA PHE A 89 -2.19 -9.04 -6.65
C PHE A 89 -1.90 -7.74 -5.88
N PHE A 90 -2.91 -7.17 -5.26
CA PHE A 90 -2.82 -5.85 -4.62
C PHE A 90 -1.69 -5.74 -3.60
N GLU A 91 -1.51 -6.74 -2.76
CA GLU A 91 -0.42 -6.85 -1.80
C GLU A 91 0.97 -6.69 -2.45
N TRP A 92 1.16 -7.31 -3.62
CA TRP A 92 2.39 -7.20 -4.38
C TRP A 92 2.55 -5.81 -5.01
N GLY A 93 1.44 -5.26 -5.51
CA GLY A 93 1.41 -3.90 -6.06
C GLY A 93 1.89 -2.86 -5.04
N ILE A 94 1.35 -2.91 -3.82
CA ILE A 94 1.75 -2.02 -2.72
C ILE A 94 3.22 -2.26 -2.33
N ALA A 95 3.67 -3.50 -2.24
CA ALA A 95 5.06 -3.78 -1.88
C ALA A 95 6.07 -3.25 -2.93
N PHE A 96 5.75 -3.34 -4.22
CA PHE A 96 6.56 -2.74 -5.29
C PHE A 96 6.47 -1.21 -5.30
N TYR A 97 5.30 -0.66 -5.01
CA TYR A 97 5.09 0.76 -4.87
C TYR A 97 5.96 1.36 -3.74
N ASP A 98 5.98 0.73 -2.57
CA ASP A 98 6.77 1.16 -1.41
C ASP A 98 8.30 1.08 -1.63
N LEU A 99 8.76 0.28 -2.60
CA LEU A 99 10.18 0.26 -2.98
C LEU A 99 10.61 1.55 -3.70
N GLU A 100 9.67 2.32 -4.26
CA GLU A 100 9.93 3.55 -4.99
C GLU A 100 10.99 3.35 -6.10
N ILE A 101 10.76 2.34 -6.93
CA ILE A 101 11.69 1.97 -8.02
C ILE A 101 11.86 3.13 -9.01
N ASP A 102 10.79 3.89 -9.27
CA ASP A 102 10.79 5.08 -10.10
C ASP A 102 11.68 6.20 -9.53
N GLU A 103 11.62 6.44 -8.21
CA GLU A 103 12.48 7.41 -7.52
C GLU A 103 13.95 6.98 -7.59
N TYR A 104 14.21 5.69 -7.45
CA TYR A 104 15.56 5.13 -7.59
C TYR A 104 16.08 5.26 -9.04
N THR A 105 15.28 4.91 -10.03
CA THR A 105 15.68 5.01 -11.44
C THR A 105 15.85 6.44 -11.90
N ALA A 106 15.08 7.38 -11.33
CA ALA A 106 15.23 8.82 -11.54
C ALA A 106 16.41 9.46 -10.78
N GLY A 107 17.14 8.66 -9.97
CA GLY A 107 18.29 9.14 -9.19
C GLY A 107 17.94 9.96 -7.94
N ARG A 108 16.64 10.03 -7.55
CA ARG A 108 16.20 10.76 -6.37
C ARG A 108 16.28 9.92 -5.08
N LYS A 109 16.11 8.60 -5.17
CA LYS A 109 16.31 7.68 -4.04
C LYS A 109 17.75 7.18 -3.99
N PRO A 110 18.49 7.39 -2.88
CA PRO A 110 19.88 6.92 -2.73
C PRO A 110 19.99 5.40 -2.86
N LYS A 111 21.03 4.91 -3.54
CA LYS A 111 21.28 3.47 -3.74
C LYS A 111 21.36 2.68 -2.43
N ALA A 112 21.89 3.27 -1.37
CA ALA A 112 21.97 2.63 -0.05
C ALA A 112 20.58 2.43 0.55
N ALA A 113 19.70 3.43 0.45
CA ALA A 113 18.31 3.34 0.90
C ALA A 113 17.55 2.27 0.11
N PHE A 114 17.61 2.33 -1.22
CA PHE A 114 16.95 1.32 -2.07
C PHE A 114 17.40 -0.12 -1.75
N ARG A 115 18.71 -0.34 -1.55
CA ARG A 115 19.21 -1.68 -1.17
C ARG A 115 18.73 -2.14 0.20
N ARG A 116 18.65 -1.22 1.17
CA ARG A 116 18.10 -1.50 2.50
C ARG A 116 16.64 -1.95 2.39
N ASP A 117 15.83 -1.19 1.66
CA ASP A 117 14.41 -1.43 1.51
C ASP A 117 14.12 -2.71 0.71
N LEU A 118 14.89 -2.96 -0.35
CA LEU A 118 14.84 -4.21 -1.12
C LEU A 118 15.22 -5.43 -0.26
N LYS A 119 16.20 -5.29 0.63
CA LYS A 119 16.57 -6.36 1.58
C LYS A 119 15.44 -6.61 2.58
N ALA A 120 14.84 -5.58 3.14
CA ALA A 120 13.72 -5.69 4.08
C ALA A 120 12.52 -6.38 3.42
N PHE A 121 12.16 -5.94 2.21
CA PHE A 121 11.13 -6.59 1.39
C PHE A 121 11.45 -8.07 1.13
N GLY A 122 12.67 -8.41 0.69
CA GLY A 122 13.06 -9.79 0.41
C GLY A 122 12.99 -10.70 1.63
N ILE A 123 13.38 -10.22 2.82
CA ILE A 123 13.29 -10.97 4.08
C ILE A 123 11.81 -11.21 4.43
N LYS A 124 10.98 -10.19 4.34
CA LYS A 124 9.56 -10.29 4.64
C LYS A 124 8.82 -11.19 3.67
N LEU A 125 9.11 -11.06 2.38
CA LEU A 125 8.61 -11.96 1.33
C LEU A 125 8.95 -13.43 1.62
N ALA A 126 10.21 -13.73 1.93
CA ALA A 126 10.65 -15.09 2.24
C ALA A 126 9.92 -15.64 3.48
N ARG A 127 9.74 -14.81 4.52
CA ARG A 127 9.01 -15.18 5.74
C ARG A 127 7.54 -15.49 5.45
N LEU A 128 6.83 -14.62 4.74
CA LEU A 128 5.39 -14.77 4.47
C LEU A 128 5.14 -15.90 3.47
N ALA A 129 5.91 -15.97 2.39
CA ALA A 129 5.79 -17.07 1.44
C ALA A 129 6.11 -18.42 2.09
N GLY A 130 7.13 -18.48 2.95
CA GLY A 130 7.45 -19.66 3.74
C GLY A 130 6.33 -20.05 4.70
N LYS A 131 5.71 -19.08 5.38
CA LYS A 131 4.56 -19.30 6.26
C LYS A 131 3.36 -19.81 5.45
N ASP A 132 2.93 -19.07 4.44
CA ASP A 132 1.65 -19.28 3.76
C ASP A 132 1.67 -20.47 2.79
N TYR A 133 2.77 -20.66 2.07
CA TYR A 133 2.85 -21.68 1.01
C TYR A 133 3.69 -22.92 1.37
N LEU A 134 4.36 -22.93 2.53
CA LEU A 134 5.12 -24.08 3.00
C LEU A 134 4.64 -24.52 4.40
N ALA A 135 4.77 -23.70 5.44
CA ALA A 135 4.52 -24.11 6.81
C ALA A 135 3.01 -24.42 7.06
N MET A 136 2.11 -23.54 6.66
CA MET A 136 0.67 -23.73 6.85
C MET A 136 0.11 -24.93 6.06
N PRO A 137 0.42 -25.12 4.78
CA PRO A 137 0.01 -26.32 4.04
C PRO A 137 0.58 -27.63 4.60
N LEU A 138 1.82 -27.63 5.10
CA LEU A 138 2.41 -28.80 5.74
C LEU A 138 1.71 -29.11 7.08
N ALA A 139 1.46 -28.12 7.90
CA ALA A 139 0.72 -28.27 9.14
C ALA A 139 -0.69 -28.81 8.89
N ALA A 140 -1.40 -28.24 7.92
CA ALA A 140 -2.73 -28.70 7.53
C ALA A 140 -2.71 -30.16 7.03
N GLN A 141 -1.69 -30.54 6.22
CA GLN A 141 -1.54 -31.93 5.76
C GLN A 141 -1.37 -32.90 6.94
N VAL A 142 -0.55 -32.54 7.92
CA VAL A 142 -0.32 -33.39 9.11
C VAL A 142 -1.59 -33.51 9.95
N LEU A 143 -2.27 -32.40 10.21
CA LEU A 143 -3.45 -32.35 11.09
C LEU A 143 -4.69 -32.99 10.47
N THR A 144 -4.90 -32.79 9.16
CA THR A 144 -6.12 -33.25 8.50
C THR A 144 -5.93 -34.53 7.70
N ARG A 145 -4.69 -35.00 7.56
CA ARG A 145 -4.30 -36.13 6.69
C ARG A 145 -4.73 -35.94 5.23
N SER A 146 -5.01 -34.70 4.83
CA SER A 146 -5.36 -34.35 3.45
C SER A 146 -4.11 -34.22 2.57
N GLY A 147 -4.28 -34.31 1.25
CA GLY A 147 -3.19 -34.02 0.31
C GLY A 147 -2.78 -32.55 0.37
N ARG A 148 -1.53 -32.23 -0.02
CA ARG A 148 -0.96 -30.88 -0.05
C ARG A 148 -1.72 -29.89 -0.95
N GLN A 149 -2.36 -30.39 -1.99
CA GLN A 149 -2.99 -29.53 -3.02
C GLN A 149 -4.16 -28.70 -2.47
N ALA A 150 -5.01 -29.32 -1.63
CA ALA A 150 -6.17 -28.62 -1.06
C ALA A 150 -5.77 -27.45 -0.13
N PRO A 151 -4.84 -27.60 0.83
CA PRO A 151 -4.35 -26.48 1.62
C PRO A 151 -3.67 -25.39 0.78
N LEU A 152 -2.87 -25.73 -0.21
CA LEU A 152 -2.22 -24.75 -1.11
C LEU A 152 -3.25 -23.94 -1.90
N ALA A 153 -4.23 -24.62 -2.51
CA ALA A 153 -5.31 -23.97 -3.23
C ALA A 153 -6.14 -23.07 -2.30
N GLY A 154 -6.41 -23.52 -1.08
CA GLY A 154 -7.11 -22.75 -0.05
C GLY A 154 -6.35 -21.48 0.33
N THR A 155 -5.05 -21.59 0.58
CA THR A 155 -4.19 -20.43 0.88
C THR A 155 -4.15 -19.43 -0.29
N PHE A 156 -3.96 -19.90 -1.52
CA PHE A 156 -3.98 -19.06 -2.70
C PHE A 156 -5.31 -18.33 -2.87
N LEU A 157 -6.42 -19.05 -2.73
CA LEU A 157 -7.76 -18.48 -2.82
C LEU A 157 -8.01 -17.42 -1.72
N ALA A 158 -7.63 -17.72 -0.48
CA ALA A 158 -7.77 -16.80 0.65
C ALA A 158 -6.97 -15.51 0.42
N ASN A 159 -5.72 -15.62 -0.03
CA ASN A 159 -4.90 -14.45 -0.36
C ASN A 159 -5.48 -13.65 -1.54
N THR A 160 -6.01 -14.31 -2.56
CA THR A 160 -6.67 -13.63 -3.69
C THR A 160 -7.91 -12.88 -3.24
N ILE A 161 -8.77 -13.49 -2.44
CA ILE A 161 -9.97 -12.83 -1.87
C ILE A 161 -9.58 -11.65 -1.00
N ARG A 162 -8.58 -11.79 -0.15
CA ARG A 162 -8.04 -10.69 0.67
C ARG A 162 -7.57 -9.53 -0.20
N ASN A 163 -6.80 -9.82 -1.26
CA ASN A 163 -6.30 -8.80 -2.16
C ASN A 163 -7.42 -8.08 -2.91
N LEU A 164 -8.41 -8.81 -3.44
CA LEU A 164 -9.58 -8.21 -4.09
C LEU A 164 -10.36 -7.33 -3.12
N TRP A 165 -10.55 -7.78 -1.88
CA TRP A 165 -11.23 -7.02 -0.84
C TRP A 165 -10.47 -5.74 -0.49
N ALA A 166 -9.18 -5.87 -0.16
CA ALA A 166 -8.32 -4.74 0.19
C ALA A 166 -8.22 -3.72 -0.95
N HIS A 167 -8.01 -4.19 -2.19
CA HIS A 167 -8.01 -3.31 -3.37
C HIS A 167 -9.34 -2.55 -3.51
N SER A 168 -10.48 -3.24 -3.38
CA SER A 168 -11.79 -2.60 -3.55
C SER A 168 -12.04 -1.51 -2.50
N ILE A 169 -11.73 -1.78 -1.23
CA ILE A 169 -11.91 -0.80 -0.14
C ILE A 169 -10.95 0.37 -0.33
N ILE A 170 -9.67 0.11 -0.53
CA ILE A 170 -8.65 1.16 -0.60
C ILE A 170 -8.83 1.98 -1.88
N PHE A 171 -8.99 1.35 -3.03
CA PHE A 171 -9.16 2.06 -4.29
C PHE A 171 -10.42 2.92 -4.31
N CYS A 172 -11.55 2.39 -3.84
CA CYS A 172 -12.78 3.17 -3.74
C CYS A 172 -12.72 4.25 -2.65
N GLY A 173 -11.98 4.01 -1.56
CA GLY A 173 -11.78 4.98 -0.49
C GLY A 173 -10.86 6.14 -0.90
N HIS A 174 -9.84 5.89 -1.74
CA HIS A 174 -8.91 6.95 -2.16
C HIS A 174 -9.42 7.83 -3.30
N PHE A 175 -10.32 7.31 -4.14
CA PHE A 175 -10.75 8.00 -5.36
C PHE A 175 -12.28 8.08 -5.49
N PRO A 176 -13.04 8.45 -4.43
CA PRO A 176 -14.47 8.63 -4.55
C PRO A 176 -14.78 9.86 -5.40
N ASP A 177 -16.00 9.89 -5.95
CA ASP A 177 -16.51 11.07 -6.64
C ASP A 177 -16.71 12.24 -5.66
N GLY A 178 -16.47 13.47 -6.14
CA GLY A 178 -16.65 14.67 -5.34
C GLY A 178 -15.48 15.09 -4.44
N VAL A 179 -14.41 14.30 -4.37
CA VAL A 179 -13.17 14.68 -3.65
C VAL A 179 -12.31 15.56 -4.56
N GLU A 180 -11.82 16.68 -4.04
CA GLU A 180 -10.99 17.61 -4.80
C GLU A 180 -9.57 17.10 -5.03
N ALA A 181 -9.00 17.44 -6.20
CA ALA A 181 -7.59 17.25 -6.52
C ALA A 181 -6.93 18.62 -6.71
N PHE A 182 -5.69 18.75 -6.30
CA PHE A 182 -4.95 20.00 -6.28
C PHE A 182 -3.72 19.90 -7.18
N SER A 183 -3.37 21.02 -7.83
CA SER A 183 -2.07 21.12 -8.53
C SER A 183 -0.97 21.56 -7.57
N GLU A 184 0.28 21.39 -7.98
CA GLU A 184 1.43 21.86 -7.20
C GLU A 184 1.41 23.39 -7.05
N GLU A 185 0.97 24.11 -8.07
CA GLU A 185 0.84 25.57 -8.04
C GLU A 185 -0.23 26.05 -7.05
N ALA A 186 -1.33 25.27 -6.91
CA ALA A 186 -2.42 25.61 -6.01
C ALA A 186 -2.01 25.60 -4.51
N ILE A 187 -0.95 24.89 -4.18
CA ILE A 187 -0.43 24.77 -2.81
C ILE A 187 0.83 25.62 -2.57
N GLU A 188 1.27 26.38 -3.57
CA GLU A 188 2.44 27.24 -3.42
C GLU A 188 2.15 28.35 -2.39
N GLY A 189 2.94 28.44 -1.33
CA GLY A 189 2.74 29.38 -0.25
C GLY A 189 1.60 29.01 0.73
N GLU A 190 1.12 27.77 0.67
CA GLU A 190 0.05 27.24 1.54
C GLU A 190 0.34 27.52 3.01
N SER A 191 -0.59 28.19 3.69
CA SER A 191 -0.54 28.34 5.14
C SER A 191 -0.99 27.05 5.84
N ARG A 192 -0.73 26.95 7.16
CA ARG A 192 -1.23 25.81 7.94
C ARG A 192 -2.77 25.70 7.90
N GLY A 193 -3.47 26.82 7.83
CA GLY A 193 -4.93 26.84 7.71
C GLY A 193 -5.40 26.29 6.37
N ASP A 194 -4.75 26.70 5.29
CA ASP A 194 -5.03 26.21 3.93
C ASP A 194 -4.74 24.70 3.81
N TRP A 195 -3.65 24.25 4.45
CA TRP A 195 -3.33 22.81 4.51
C TRP A 195 -4.47 22.01 5.18
N TYR A 196 -5.01 22.48 6.32
CA TYR A 196 -6.16 21.81 6.95
C TYR A 196 -7.40 21.83 6.07
N ALA A 197 -7.69 22.93 5.39
CA ALA A 197 -8.82 23.02 4.47
C ALA A 197 -8.65 22.03 3.30
N ARG A 198 -7.45 21.96 2.73
CA ARG A 198 -7.10 21.02 1.66
C ARG A 198 -7.25 19.55 2.11
N GLN A 199 -6.81 19.22 3.34
CA GLN A 199 -7.01 17.87 3.89
C GLN A 199 -8.49 17.49 3.98
N ILE A 200 -9.37 18.41 4.34
CA ILE A 200 -10.82 18.17 4.43
C ILE A 200 -11.43 18.01 3.03
N LEU A 201 -11.05 18.84 2.07
CA LEU A 201 -11.59 18.83 0.71
C LEU A 201 -11.04 17.68 -0.14
N GLY A 202 -9.81 17.25 0.14
CA GLY A 202 -9.10 16.19 -0.57
C GLY A 202 -9.28 14.79 0.02
N SER A 203 -9.92 14.64 1.18
CA SER A 203 -10.15 13.33 1.80
C SER A 203 -11.62 12.92 1.74
N ALA A 204 -11.84 11.60 1.72
CA ALA A 204 -13.17 10.99 1.71
C ALA A 204 -13.68 10.73 3.14
#